data_791fd26d4531526c28786cc39b84559a
#
_entry.id   791fd26d4531526c28786cc39b84559a
#
_cell.length_a   1.000
_cell.length_b   1.000
_cell.length_c   1.000
_cell.angle_alpha   90.00
_cell.angle_beta   90.00
_cell.angle_gamma   90.00
#
_symmetry.space_group_name_H-M   'P 1'
#
loop_
_entity.id
_entity.type
_entity.pdbx_description
1 polymer ?
#
loop_
_entity_poly.entity_id
_entity_poly.type
_entity_poly.pdbx_seq_one_letter_code
_entity_poly.pdbx_strand_id
1 'polypeptide(L)'
;MEFDWLDAPFDLRTITPKEIEESFEDPFSLRILPEAHGDQQARYFNLGKSVSERPIFSVFWTDGKRHRVLLAREMTPEESSFYQRKNTEAGH
;
A
#
# COMPACT_ATOMS: atom_id res chain seq x y z
N MET A 1 5.21 6.59 11.22
CA MET A 1 4.69 6.88 9.86
C MET A 1 3.40 7.67 9.99
N GLU A 2 3.35 8.83 9.39
CA GLU A 2 2.16 9.67 9.42
C GLU A 2 1.36 9.54 8.14
N PHE A 3 0.05 9.43 8.28
CA PHE A 3 -0.86 9.38 7.15
C PHE A 3 -1.75 10.61 7.13
N ASP A 4 -1.99 11.13 5.93
CA ASP A 4 -2.90 12.25 5.72
C ASP A 4 -4.18 11.70 5.09
N TRP A 5 -5.26 11.67 5.87
CA TRP A 5 -6.54 11.14 5.41
C TRP A 5 -7.51 12.26 5.01
N LEU A 6 -7.06 13.50 5.09
CA LEU A 6 -7.89 14.65 4.73
C LEU A 6 -8.13 14.63 3.23
N ASP A 7 -9.38 14.77 2.83
CA ASP A 7 -9.77 14.83 1.41
C ASP A 7 -9.34 13.58 0.63
N ALA A 8 -9.42 12.42 1.25
CA ALA A 8 -9.11 11.16 0.56
C ALA A 8 -10.00 11.01 -0.68
N PRO A 9 -9.41 10.75 -1.85
CA PRO A 9 -10.17 10.73 -3.11
C PRO A 9 -10.91 9.41 -3.37
N PHE A 10 -11.07 8.56 -2.36
CA PHE A 10 -11.73 7.28 -2.51
C PHE A 10 -12.55 6.97 -1.27
N ASP A 11 -13.37 5.91 -1.35
CA ASP A 11 -14.31 5.55 -0.30
C ASP A 11 -13.60 4.83 0.84
N LEU A 12 -13.54 5.48 2.00
CA LEU A 12 -12.93 4.91 3.20
C LEU A 12 -13.87 4.00 3.99
N ARG A 13 -15.10 3.80 3.51
CA ARG A 13 -16.05 2.90 4.18
C ARG A 13 -15.82 1.46 3.77
N THR A 14 -15.35 1.22 2.57
CA THR A 14 -15.05 -0.13 2.08
C THR A 14 -13.77 -0.66 2.69
N ILE A 15 -12.74 0.19 2.71
CA ILE A 15 -11.47 -0.12 3.38
C ILE A 15 -11.17 1.05 4.30
N THR A 16 -11.06 0.77 5.60
CA THR A 16 -10.90 1.83 6.59
C THR A 16 -9.44 2.32 6.65
N PRO A 17 -9.22 3.55 7.10
CA PRO A 17 -7.86 4.04 7.31
C PRO A 17 -7.03 3.12 8.20
N LYS A 18 -7.63 2.55 9.23
CA LYS A 18 -6.93 1.64 10.12
C LYS A 18 -6.41 0.42 9.38
N GLU A 19 -7.23 -0.18 8.53
CA GLU A 19 -6.83 -1.34 7.75
C GLU A 19 -5.69 -0.99 6.79
N ILE A 20 -5.75 0.18 6.17
CA ILE A 20 -4.71 0.62 5.25
C ILE A 20 -3.40 0.83 5.99
N GLU A 21 -3.45 1.50 7.15
CA GLU A 21 -2.25 1.72 7.94
C GLU A 21 -1.65 0.39 8.41
N GLU A 22 -2.49 -0.56 8.80
CA GLU A 22 -2.03 -1.90 9.18
C GLU A 22 -1.32 -2.59 8.02
N SER A 23 -1.83 -2.42 6.80
CA SER A 23 -1.21 -3.03 5.62
C SER A 23 0.17 -2.44 5.33
N PHE A 24 0.40 -1.18 5.67
CA PHE A 24 1.73 -0.57 5.56
C PHE A 24 2.67 -1.08 6.64
N GLU A 25 2.15 -1.43 7.79
CA GLU A 25 2.92 -1.94 8.92
C GLU A 25 3.15 -3.45 8.86
N ASP A 26 2.50 -4.13 7.93
CA ASP A 26 2.71 -5.55 7.68
C ASP A 26 4.19 -5.80 7.46
N PRO A 27 4.85 -6.66 8.27
CA PRO A 27 6.28 -6.93 8.10
C PRO A 27 6.62 -7.57 6.76
N PHE A 28 5.62 -8.11 6.07
CA PHE A 28 5.79 -8.69 4.74
C PHE A 28 5.33 -7.76 3.63
N SER A 29 5.00 -6.52 3.95
CA SER A 29 4.54 -5.58 2.93
C SER A 29 5.62 -5.33 1.89
N LEU A 30 5.16 -5.14 0.65
CA LEU A 30 6.05 -4.85 -0.48
C LEU A 30 5.76 -3.43 -0.95
N ARG A 31 6.80 -2.62 -1.05
CA ARG A 31 6.68 -1.27 -1.59
C ARG A 31 7.38 -1.24 -2.93
N ILE A 32 6.62 -0.87 -3.95
CA ILE A 32 7.12 -0.80 -5.31
C ILE A 32 7.32 0.66 -5.65
N LEU A 33 8.55 0.99 -5.99
CA LEU A 33 8.90 2.35 -6.37
C LEU A 33 8.51 2.58 -7.83
N PRO A 34 8.05 3.79 -8.17
CA PRO A 34 7.75 4.09 -9.55
C PRO A 34 9.02 4.17 -10.37
N GLU A 35 8.87 3.92 -11.67
CA GLU A 35 9.98 4.20 -12.57
C GLU A 35 10.26 5.71 -12.57
N ALA A 36 11.52 6.06 -12.65
CA ALA A 36 11.92 7.46 -12.66
C ALA A 36 11.59 8.08 -14.01
N HIS A 37 10.50 8.83 -14.07
CA HIS A 37 10.08 9.51 -15.29
C HIS A 37 10.36 11.01 -15.26
N GLY A 38 11.14 11.46 -14.30
CA GLY A 38 11.39 12.88 -14.13
C GLY A 38 10.18 13.65 -13.64
N ASP A 39 9.14 12.96 -13.21
CA ASP A 39 7.93 13.57 -12.74
C ASP A 39 8.06 13.94 -11.28
N GLN A 40 7.51 15.10 -10.91
CA GLN A 40 7.64 15.61 -9.55
C GLN A 40 6.74 14.90 -8.57
N GLN A 41 5.77 14.12 -9.04
CA GLN A 41 4.82 13.43 -8.18
C GLN A 41 4.95 11.92 -8.36
N ALA A 42 5.99 11.39 -7.80
CA ALA A 42 6.20 9.95 -7.81
C ALA A 42 5.09 9.26 -6.99
N ARG A 43 4.46 8.27 -7.59
CA ARG A 43 3.45 7.45 -6.92
C ARG A 43 4.04 6.09 -6.60
N TYR A 44 3.81 5.66 -5.39
CA TYR A 44 4.34 4.40 -4.89
C TYR A 44 3.19 3.42 -4.71
N PHE A 45 3.51 2.14 -4.77
CA PHE A 45 2.52 1.09 -4.55
C PHE A 45 2.90 0.31 -3.30
N ASN A 46 1.89 -0.13 -2.55
CA ASN A 46 2.10 -0.96 -1.38
C ASN A 46 1.18 -2.16 -1.44
N LEU A 47 1.75 -3.34 -1.23
CA LEU A 47 1.02 -4.59 -1.09
C LEU A 47 1.25 -5.08 0.34
N GLY A 48 0.19 -5.20 1.11
CA GLY A 48 0.29 -5.65 2.49
C GLY A 48 -1.03 -6.16 3.00
N LYS A 49 -1.01 -6.83 4.15
CA LYS A 49 -2.20 -7.35 4.78
C LYS A 49 -2.51 -6.58 6.06
N SER A 50 -3.79 -6.34 6.31
CA SER A 50 -4.24 -5.80 7.58
C SER A 50 -4.06 -6.85 8.68
N VAL A 51 -4.28 -6.44 9.91
CA VAL A 51 -4.22 -7.37 11.06
C VAL A 51 -5.24 -8.50 10.89
N SER A 52 -6.38 -8.22 10.29
CA SER A 52 -7.40 -9.24 9.98
C SER A 52 -7.08 -10.04 8.73
N GLU A 53 -5.87 -9.89 8.19
CA GLU A 53 -5.38 -10.61 7.01
C GLU A 53 -6.08 -10.22 5.71
N ARG A 54 -6.65 -9.04 5.66
CA ARG A 54 -7.23 -8.54 4.43
C ARG A 54 -6.11 -8.08 3.49
N PRO A 55 -6.00 -8.63 2.28
CA PRO A 55 -4.93 -8.26 1.36
C PRO A 55 -5.27 -6.92 0.69
N ILE A 56 -4.43 -5.92 0.87
CA ILE A 56 -4.71 -4.57 0.42
C ILE A 56 -3.63 -4.08 -0.52
N PHE A 57 -4.05 -3.54 -1.65
CA PHE A 57 -3.22 -2.81 -2.60
C PHE A 57 -3.49 -1.33 -2.43
N SER A 58 -2.43 -0.54 -2.27
CA SER A 58 -2.57 0.90 -2.11
C SER A 58 -1.65 1.63 -3.07
N VAL A 59 -2.13 2.76 -3.58
CA VAL A 59 -1.31 3.73 -4.30
C VAL A 59 -1.18 4.94 -3.40
N PHE A 60 0.04 5.41 -3.18
CA PHE A 60 0.25 6.52 -2.28
C PHE A 60 1.35 7.45 -2.78
N TRP A 61 1.32 8.65 -2.24
CA TRP A 61 2.35 9.66 -2.42
C TRP A 61 2.98 9.94 -1.07
N THR A 62 4.27 10.24 -1.06
CA THR A 62 4.94 10.60 0.17
C THR A 62 5.99 11.68 -0.09
N ASP A 63 6.17 12.54 0.91
CA ASP A 63 7.27 13.51 0.91
C ASP A 63 8.41 13.06 1.83
N GLY A 64 8.33 11.81 2.31
CA GLY A 64 9.29 11.27 3.25
C GLY A 64 8.83 11.36 4.70
N LYS A 65 7.87 12.21 5.01
CA LYS A 65 7.33 12.37 6.36
C LYS A 65 5.88 11.94 6.44
N ARG A 66 5.07 12.34 5.46
CA ARG A 66 3.66 12.02 5.42
C ARG A 66 3.35 11.14 4.24
N HIS A 67 2.37 10.28 4.41
CA HIS A 67 1.88 9.40 3.35
C HIS A 67 0.44 9.81 3.04
N ARG A 68 0.16 10.09 1.78
CA ARG A 68 -1.19 10.36 1.31
C ARG A 68 -1.60 9.21 0.42
N VAL A 69 -2.60 8.45 0.86
CA VAL A 69 -3.11 7.33 0.08
C VAL A 69 -4.08 7.87 -0.96
N LEU A 70 -3.82 7.53 -2.21
CA LEU A 70 -4.62 8.01 -3.34
C LEU A 70 -5.66 6.99 -3.77
N LEU A 71 -5.40 5.71 -3.50
CA LEU A 71 -6.31 4.63 -3.83
C LEU A 71 -5.96 3.45 -2.93
N ALA A 72 -6.98 2.73 -2.49
CA ALA A 72 -6.80 1.46 -1.79
C ALA A 72 -7.94 0.53 -2.18
N ARG A 73 -7.60 -0.72 -2.41
CA ARG A 73 -8.56 -1.78 -2.73
C ARG A 73 -7.96 -3.11 -2.33
N GLU A 74 -8.76 -4.16 -2.38
CA GLU A 74 -8.21 -5.49 -2.15
C GLU A 74 -7.32 -5.89 -3.32
N MET A 75 -6.32 -6.71 -3.02
CA MET A 75 -5.42 -7.23 -4.05
C MET A 75 -6.20 -8.11 -5.04
N THR A 76 -5.79 -8.04 -6.30
CA THR A 76 -6.24 -9.03 -7.28
C THR A 76 -5.54 -10.36 -6.99
N PRO A 77 -6.04 -11.48 -7.55
CA PRO A 77 -5.35 -12.77 -7.40
C PRO A 77 -3.89 -12.72 -7.86
N GLU A 78 -3.61 -11.99 -8.91
CA GLU A 78 -2.23 -11.85 -9.42
C GLU A 78 -1.36 -11.08 -8.45
N GLU A 79 -1.90 -10.04 -7.84
CA GLU A 79 -1.18 -9.26 -6.85
C GLU A 79 -0.91 -10.08 -5.59
N SER A 80 -1.90 -10.86 -5.15
CA SER A 80 -1.74 -11.76 -4.02
C SER A 80 -0.66 -12.80 -4.29
N SER A 81 -0.63 -13.36 -5.49
CA SER A 81 0.38 -14.32 -5.90
C SER A 81 1.78 -13.68 -5.90
N PHE A 82 1.87 -12.46 -6.40
CA PHE A 82 3.12 -11.71 -6.40
C PHE A 82 3.60 -11.45 -4.97
N TYR A 83 2.70 -11.03 -4.09
CA TYR A 83 3.01 -10.78 -2.69
C TYR A 83 3.54 -12.05 -2.02
N GLN A 84 2.85 -13.18 -2.19
CA GLN A 84 3.25 -14.43 -1.60
C GLN A 84 4.59 -14.91 -2.15
N ARG A 85 4.78 -14.80 -3.45
CA ARG A 85 5.99 -15.25 -4.11
C ARG A 85 7.21 -14.47 -3.64
N LYS A 86 7.09 -13.15 -3.55
CA LYS A 86 8.20 -12.30 -3.10
C LYS A 86 8.55 -12.57 -1.64
N ASN A 87 7.56 -12.83 -0.81
CA ASN A 87 7.81 -13.16 0.60
C ASN A 87 8.43 -14.53 0.75
N THR A 88 8.04 -15.48 -0.07
CA THR A 88 8.66 -16.79 -0.06
C THR A 88 10.12 -16.71 -0.48
N GLU A 89 10.43 -15.91 -1.51
CA GLU A 89 11.81 -15.70 -1.95
C GLU A 89 12.66 -15.03 -0.88
N ALA A 90 12.07 -14.08 -0.16
CA ALA A 90 12.77 -13.33 0.87
C ALA A 90 12.86 -14.09 2.20
N GLY A 91 12.02 -15.07 2.39
CA GLY A 91 11.86 -15.77 3.67
C GLY A 91 12.89 -16.85 3.95
N HIS A 92 14.00 -16.79 3.30
CA HIS A 92 15.06 -17.81 3.49
C HIS A 92 16.18 -17.32 4.33
#